data_b26dc48f3f749e00ced42ad8b7c38f21
#
_entry.id   b26dc48f3f749e00ced42ad8b7c38f21
#
_cell.length_a   1.000
_cell.length_b   1.000
_cell.length_c   1.000
_cell.angle_alpha   90.00
_cell.angle_beta   90.00
_cell.angle_gamma   90.00
#
_symmetry.space_group_name_H-M   'P 1'
#
loop_
_entity.id
_entity.type
_entity.pdbx_description
1 polymer ?
#
loop_
_entity_poly.entity_id
_entity_poly.type
_entity_poly.pdbx_seq_one_letter_code
_entity_poly.pdbx_strand_id
1 'polypeptide(L)'
;MDIMLLTYLIYLALSLSITFWVGRTLNKNGRVFLVENFEGREALADSVNHLLLVGFYLLNFGFVSLALKYGDKPTTAVEAMEFLSTKVGLVIVVIGLLHFFNMRWLVSFRKSRLFTTLNNVVQQPVVEPVTPASDNWSGTAQPIIGPAG
;
A
#
# COMPACT_ATOMS: atom_id res chain seq x y z
N MET A 1 31.47 29.73 13.35
CA MET A 1 30.69 28.49 13.20
C MET A 1 31.50 27.57 12.31
N ASP A 2 31.84 26.39 12.77
CA ASP A 2 32.70 25.48 12.04
C ASP A 2 32.03 25.03 10.73
N ILE A 3 32.75 25.11 9.61
CA ILE A 3 32.26 24.72 8.27
C ILE A 3 31.66 23.32 8.34
N MET A 4 32.28 22.45 9.09
CA MET A 4 31.83 21.08 9.31
C MET A 4 30.42 21.01 9.96
N LEU A 5 30.20 21.76 11.04
CA LEU A 5 28.90 21.79 11.73
C LEU A 5 27.80 22.34 10.83
N LEU A 6 28.10 23.42 10.10
CA LEU A 6 27.17 24.03 9.15
C LEU A 6 26.79 23.04 8.02
N THR A 7 27.78 22.32 7.47
CA THR A 7 27.55 21.31 6.41
C THR A 7 26.64 20.18 6.90
N TYR A 8 26.84 19.67 8.11
CA TYR A 8 25.99 18.64 8.67
C TYR A 8 24.55 19.14 8.96
N LEU A 9 24.40 20.38 9.42
CA LEU A 9 23.08 20.98 9.63
C LEU A 9 22.31 21.14 8.31
N ILE A 10 22.99 21.63 7.25
CA ILE A 10 22.39 21.76 5.93
C ILE A 10 22.01 20.38 5.37
N TYR A 11 22.90 19.38 5.50
CA TYR A 11 22.63 18.01 5.09
C TYR A 11 21.36 17.46 5.76
N LEU A 12 21.27 17.59 7.11
CA LEU A 12 20.12 17.13 7.85
C LEU A 12 18.84 17.87 7.44
N ALA A 13 18.89 19.19 7.33
CA ALA A 13 17.73 19.99 6.94
C ALA A 13 17.20 19.61 5.56
N LEU A 14 18.08 19.44 4.57
CA LEU A 14 17.69 19.02 3.22
C LEU A 14 17.15 17.59 3.21
N SER A 15 17.85 16.65 3.84
CA SER A 15 17.44 15.24 3.86
C SER A 15 16.10 15.04 4.55
N LEU A 16 15.86 15.70 5.68
CA LEU A 16 14.59 15.64 6.41
C LEU A 16 13.46 16.30 5.62
N SER A 17 13.72 17.46 4.98
CA SER A 17 12.71 18.16 4.17
C SER A 17 12.26 17.31 2.99
N ILE A 18 13.20 16.69 2.27
CA ILE A 18 12.91 15.79 1.14
C ILE A 18 12.14 14.57 1.63
N THR A 19 12.59 13.92 2.71
CA THR A 19 11.95 12.75 3.29
C THR A 19 10.50 13.06 3.69
N PHE A 20 10.27 14.19 4.35
CA PHE A 20 8.94 14.60 4.78
C PHE A 20 8.03 14.91 3.59
N TRP A 21 8.54 15.62 2.58
CA TRP A 21 7.78 15.95 1.38
C TRP A 21 7.36 14.70 0.60
N VAL A 22 8.30 13.76 0.38
CA VAL A 22 8.04 12.50 -0.30
C VAL A 22 7.06 11.64 0.51
N GLY A 23 7.26 11.52 1.83
CA GLY A 23 6.38 10.76 2.71
C GLY A 23 4.94 11.28 2.69
N ARG A 24 4.75 12.62 2.71
CA ARG A 24 3.42 13.24 2.61
C ARG A 24 2.76 12.95 1.26
N THR A 25 3.52 13.03 0.17
CA THR A 25 3.04 12.72 -1.18
C THR A 25 2.65 11.24 -1.29
N LEU A 26 3.47 10.36 -0.74
CA LEU A 26 3.24 8.92 -0.72
C LEU A 26 1.97 8.57 0.08
N ASN A 27 1.78 9.17 1.26
CA ASN A 27 0.60 8.96 2.10
C ASN A 27 -0.69 9.37 1.38
N LYS A 28 -0.70 10.53 0.74
CA LYS A 28 -1.88 11.04 0.03
C LYS A 28 -2.27 10.17 -1.16
N ASN A 29 -1.32 9.81 -1.99
CA ASN A 29 -1.56 9.03 -3.21
C ASN A 29 -1.70 7.53 -2.92
N GLY A 30 -0.98 7.02 -1.92
CA GLY A 30 -1.02 5.62 -1.50
C GLY A 30 -2.38 5.19 -0.95
N ARG A 31 -3.08 6.09 -0.23
CA ARG A 31 -4.41 5.82 0.31
C ARG A 31 -5.41 5.44 -0.79
N VAL A 32 -5.49 6.23 -1.84
CA VAL A 32 -6.42 5.99 -2.96
C VAL A 32 -6.18 4.62 -3.57
N PHE A 33 -4.91 4.29 -3.80
CA PHE A 33 -4.49 3.02 -4.37
C PHE A 33 -4.81 1.82 -3.44
N LEU A 34 -4.67 2.00 -2.13
CA LEU A 34 -4.98 0.96 -1.15
C LEU A 34 -6.49 0.73 -1.01
N VAL A 35 -7.30 1.78 -0.98
CA VAL A 35 -8.77 1.66 -0.93
C VAL A 35 -9.29 0.86 -2.14
N GLU A 36 -8.78 1.14 -3.33
CA GLU A 36 -9.11 0.38 -4.54
C GLU A 36 -8.69 -1.09 -4.45
N ASN A 37 -7.51 -1.37 -3.87
CA ASN A 37 -7.01 -2.73 -3.70
C ASN A 37 -7.73 -3.54 -2.61
N PHE A 38 -8.29 -2.89 -1.61
CA PHE A 38 -9.00 -3.53 -0.49
C PHE A 38 -10.52 -3.53 -0.67
N GLU A 39 -11.00 -3.42 -1.92
CA GLU A 39 -12.43 -3.53 -2.25
C GLU A 39 -13.32 -2.54 -1.46
N GLY A 40 -12.83 -1.32 -1.26
CA GLY A 40 -13.53 -0.26 -0.54
C GLY A 40 -13.48 -0.36 0.99
N ARG A 41 -12.69 -1.25 1.56
CA ARG A 41 -12.48 -1.32 3.01
C ARG A 41 -11.56 -0.20 3.49
N GLU A 42 -12.09 0.99 3.63
CA GLU A 42 -11.33 2.20 3.95
C GLU A 42 -10.51 2.07 5.25
N ALA A 43 -11.09 1.51 6.31
CA ALA A 43 -10.40 1.37 7.60
C ALA A 43 -9.14 0.49 7.50
N LEU A 44 -9.18 -0.56 6.69
CA LEU A 44 -8.02 -1.43 6.45
C LEU A 44 -6.99 -0.72 5.58
N ALA A 45 -7.43 -0.03 4.52
CA ALA A 45 -6.57 0.75 3.66
C ALA A 45 -5.83 1.84 4.44
N ASP A 46 -6.51 2.55 5.32
CA ASP A 46 -5.93 3.61 6.16
C ASP A 46 -4.91 3.04 7.14
N SER A 47 -5.19 1.92 7.78
CA SER A 47 -4.26 1.25 8.70
C SER A 47 -2.98 0.82 7.98
N VAL A 48 -3.10 0.18 6.82
CA VAL A 48 -1.95 -0.25 6.02
C VAL A 48 -1.16 0.94 5.48
N ASN A 49 -1.86 1.99 5.00
CA ASN A 49 -1.20 3.21 4.52
C ASN A 49 -0.37 3.89 5.62
N HIS A 50 -0.93 3.95 6.85
CA HIS A 50 -0.22 4.51 8.00
C HIS A 50 1.02 3.68 8.36
N LEU A 51 0.90 2.36 8.37
CA LEU A 51 2.02 1.45 8.65
C LEU A 51 3.14 1.58 7.61
N LEU A 52 2.78 1.68 6.32
CA LEU A 52 3.74 1.91 5.24
C LEU A 52 4.45 3.25 5.39
N LEU A 53 3.72 4.32 5.79
CA LEU A 53 4.29 5.64 6.04
C LEU A 53 5.28 5.63 7.19
N VAL A 54 4.93 4.99 8.31
CA VAL A 54 5.82 4.86 9.47
C VAL A 54 7.07 4.07 9.08
N GLY A 55 6.92 2.95 8.38
CA GLY A 55 8.05 2.16 7.88
C GLY A 55 8.96 2.96 6.94
N PHE A 56 8.37 3.77 6.05
CA PHE A 56 9.10 4.68 5.17
C PHE A 56 9.95 5.69 5.96
N TYR A 57 9.37 6.34 6.97
CA TYR A 57 10.11 7.29 7.80
C TYR A 57 11.22 6.63 8.60
N LEU A 58 10.97 5.48 9.22
CA LEU A 58 11.98 4.73 9.99
C LEU A 58 13.19 4.35 9.13
N LEU A 59 12.94 3.83 7.93
CA LEU A 59 14.01 3.47 7.00
C LEU A 59 14.83 4.69 6.58
N ASN A 60 14.17 5.79 6.23
CA ASN A 60 14.86 7.00 5.80
C ASN A 60 15.65 7.67 6.95
N PHE A 61 15.07 7.76 8.14
CA PHE A 61 15.80 8.29 9.30
C PHE A 61 16.99 7.41 9.68
N GLY A 62 16.82 6.09 9.62
CA GLY A 62 17.92 5.14 9.82
C GLY A 62 19.05 5.36 8.81
N PHE A 63 18.69 5.49 7.53
CA PHE A 63 19.66 5.72 6.47
C PHE A 63 20.37 7.09 6.60
N VAL A 64 19.63 8.18 6.84
CA VAL A 64 20.19 9.52 7.07
C VAL A 64 21.16 9.51 8.24
N SER A 65 20.81 8.83 9.34
CA SER A 65 21.66 8.70 10.52
C SER A 65 22.95 7.91 10.23
N LEU A 66 22.85 6.83 9.47
CA LEU A 66 24.02 6.05 9.04
C LEU A 66 24.92 6.87 8.11
N ALA A 67 24.34 7.58 7.16
CA ALA A 67 25.07 8.42 6.21
C ALA A 67 25.83 9.57 6.88
N LEU A 68 25.36 10.07 8.03
CA LEU A 68 26.09 11.05 8.85
C LEU A 68 27.43 10.51 9.35
N LYS A 69 27.49 9.23 9.68
CA LYS A 69 28.67 8.60 10.27
C LYS A 69 29.77 8.34 9.25
N TYR A 70 29.41 8.11 7.98
CA TYR A 70 30.36 7.73 6.94
C TYR A 70 30.79 8.94 6.09
N GLY A 71 32.09 9.08 5.87
CA GLY A 71 32.72 10.05 4.97
C GLY A 71 33.77 10.91 5.68
N ASP A 72 34.62 11.50 4.83
CA ASP A 72 35.67 12.40 5.28
C ASP A 72 35.06 13.71 5.78
N LYS A 73 35.76 14.33 6.76
CA LYS A 73 35.31 15.57 7.36
C LYS A 73 35.73 16.75 6.47
N PRO A 74 34.79 17.52 5.91
CA PRO A 74 35.12 18.63 5.07
C PRO A 74 35.84 19.73 5.87
N THR A 75 36.96 20.19 5.36
CA THR A 75 37.76 21.27 5.95
C THR A 75 37.67 22.57 5.11
N THR A 76 37.29 22.43 3.86
CA THR A 76 37.12 23.54 2.93
C THR A 76 35.69 23.66 2.43
N ALA A 77 35.32 24.85 1.90
CA ALA A 77 33.99 25.06 1.33
C ALA A 77 33.74 24.17 0.08
N VAL A 78 34.74 23.86 -0.69
CA VAL A 78 34.66 23.01 -1.87
C VAL A 78 34.39 21.57 -1.46
N GLU A 79 35.17 21.04 -0.52
CA GLU A 79 34.94 19.70 0.07
C GLU A 79 33.56 19.59 0.72
N ALA A 80 33.07 20.66 1.38
CA ALA A 80 31.75 20.70 1.95
C ALA A 80 30.65 20.58 0.89
N MET A 81 30.81 21.23 -0.27
CA MET A 81 29.86 21.13 -1.38
C MET A 81 29.85 19.74 -2.01
N GLU A 82 31.03 19.16 -2.23
CA GLU A 82 31.16 17.79 -2.76
C GLU A 82 30.56 16.74 -1.81
N PHE A 83 30.86 16.86 -0.52
CA PHE A 83 30.28 16.02 0.53
C PHE A 83 28.76 16.11 0.55
N LEU A 84 28.22 17.34 0.55
CA LEU A 84 26.78 17.59 0.59
C LEU A 84 26.08 17.02 -0.65
N SER A 85 26.63 17.29 -1.84
CA SER A 85 26.10 16.79 -3.11
C SER A 85 26.03 15.26 -3.14
N THR A 86 27.12 14.60 -2.74
CA THR A 86 27.20 13.14 -2.72
C THR A 86 26.21 12.54 -1.71
N LYS A 87 26.14 13.09 -0.51
CA LYS A 87 25.29 12.58 0.57
C LYS A 87 23.80 12.80 0.28
N VAL A 88 23.43 14.00 -0.14
CA VAL A 88 22.03 14.31 -0.51
C VAL A 88 21.62 13.52 -1.75
N GLY A 89 22.50 13.42 -2.76
CA GLY A 89 22.27 12.60 -3.95
C GLY A 89 22.01 11.13 -3.59
N LEU A 90 22.81 10.56 -2.70
CA LEU A 90 22.62 9.19 -2.23
C LEU A 90 21.28 9.00 -1.49
N VAL A 91 20.89 9.95 -0.63
CA VAL A 91 19.59 9.93 0.06
C VAL A 91 18.43 9.94 -0.95
N ILE A 92 18.50 10.80 -1.97
CA ILE A 92 17.47 10.89 -3.01
C ILE A 92 17.36 9.57 -3.79
N VAL A 93 18.47 8.95 -4.16
CA VAL A 93 18.48 7.65 -4.85
C VAL A 93 17.87 6.56 -4.00
N VAL A 94 18.23 6.48 -2.72
CA VAL A 94 17.66 5.48 -1.79
C VAL A 94 16.16 5.69 -1.61
N ILE A 95 15.70 6.93 -1.43
CA ILE A 95 14.27 7.26 -1.34
C ILE A 95 13.55 6.85 -2.62
N GLY A 96 14.12 7.14 -3.79
CA GLY A 96 13.56 6.78 -5.09
C GLY A 96 13.44 5.26 -5.27
N LEU A 97 14.48 4.51 -4.96
CA LEU A 97 14.48 3.04 -5.01
C LEU A 97 13.44 2.44 -4.04
N LEU A 98 13.37 2.94 -2.82
CA LEU A 98 12.42 2.50 -1.82
C LEU A 98 10.97 2.78 -2.25
N HIS A 99 10.72 3.95 -2.85
CA HIS A 99 9.44 4.31 -3.41
C HIS A 99 9.04 3.38 -4.56
N PHE A 100 9.96 3.09 -5.47
CA PHE A 100 9.73 2.18 -6.59
C PHE A 100 9.45 0.74 -6.10
N PHE A 101 10.17 0.30 -5.08
CA PHE A 101 9.95 -1.00 -4.44
C PHE A 101 8.57 -1.09 -3.78
N ASN A 102 8.15 -0.06 -3.06
CA ASN A 102 6.81 0.02 -2.47
C ASN A 102 5.70 -0.07 -3.52
N MET A 103 5.82 0.68 -4.63
CA MET A 103 4.86 0.63 -5.74
C MET A 103 4.78 -0.77 -6.35
N ARG A 104 5.93 -1.40 -6.60
CA ARG A 104 5.99 -2.75 -7.17
C ARG A 104 5.36 -3.79 -6.24
N TRP A 105 5.57 -3.65 -4.95
CA TRP A 105 5.02 -4.55 -3.94
C TRP A 105 3.49 -4.46 -3.87
N LEU A 106 2.96 -3.24 -3.84
CA LEU A 106 1.51 -3.00 -3.89
C LEU A 106 0.85 -3.59 -5.16
N VAL A 107 1.46 -3.41 -6.31
CA VAL A 107 0.96 -3.98 -7.59
C VAL A 107 0.99 -5.51 -7.57
N SER A 108 1.99 -6.11 -6.93
CA SER A 108 2.12 -7.57 -6.83
C SER A 108 0.98 -8.20 -6.00
N PHE A 109 0.55 -7.54 -4.92
CA PHE A 109 -0.62 -7.99 -4.14
C PHE A 109 -1.93 -7.97 -4.94
N ARG A 110 -2.12 -6.99 -5.81
CA ARG A 110 -3.30 -6.89 -6.68
C ARG A 110 -3.41 -8.10 -7.61
N LYS A 111 -2.30 -8.52 -8.19
CA LYS A 111 -2.28 -9.68 -9.10
C LYS A 111 -2.68 -10.98 -8.42
N SER A 112 -2.20 -11.22 -7.21
CA SER A 112 -2.48 -12.44 -6.45
C SER A 112 -3.96 -12.58 -6.10
N ARG A 113 -4.64 -11.48 -5.75
CA ARG A 113 -6.06 -11.50 -5.39
C ARG A 113 -6.99 -11.69 -6.59
N LEU A 114 -6.69 -11.06 -7.72
CA LEU A 114 -7.46 -11.26 -8.95
C LEU A 114 -7.49 -12.73 -9.38
N PHE A 115 -6.36 -13.42 -9.30
CA PHE A 115 -6.29 -14.85 -9.59
C PHE A 115 -7.15 -15.70 -8.64
N THR A 116 -7.16 -15.37 -7.35
CA THR A 116 -7.97 -16.10 -6.36
C THR A 116 -9.46 -15.86 -6.58
N THR A 117 -9.87 -14.63 -6.88
CA THR A 117 -11.29 -14.29 -7.13
C THR A 117 -11.79 -14.94 -8.41
N LEU A 118 -11.01 -14.89 -9.50
CA LEU A 118 -11.37 -15.55 -10.76
C LEU A 118 -11.47 -17.06 -10.61
N ASN A 119 -10.55 -17.68 -9.87
CA ASN A 119 -10.59 -19.12 -9.61
C ASN A 119 -11.81 -19.53 -8.79
N ASN A 120 -12.20 -18.71 -7.80
CA ASN A 120 -13.39 -18.96 -7.00
C ASN A 120 -14.69 -18.79 -7.80
N VAL A 121 -14.75 -17.84 -8.72
CA VAL A 121 -15.90 -17.63 -9.61
C VAL A 121 -16.03 -18.78 -10.61
N VAL A 122 -14.92 -19.25 -11.16
CA VAL A 122 -14.90 -20.39 -12.11
C VAL A 122 -15.23 -21.71 -11.43
N GLN A 123 -14.94 -21.87 -10.13
CA GLN A 123 -15.24 -23.08 -9.36
C GLN A 123 -16.60 -23.07 -8.69
N GLN A 124 -17.40 -22.00 -8.80
CA GLN A 124 -18.80 -22.08 -8.37
C GLN A 124 -19.52 -23.09 -9.24
N PRO A 125 -20.11 -24.15 -8.67
CA PRO A 125 -20.91 -25.07 -9.45
C PRO A 125 -22.03 -24.25 -10.12
N VAL A 126 -22.20 -24.47 -11.40
CA VAL A 126 -23.34 -23.93 -12.13
C VAL A 126 -24.58 -24.34 -11.36
N VAL A 127 -25.24 -23.38 -10.71
CA VAL A 127 -26.54 -23.64 -10.11
C VAL A 127 -27.44 -24.00 -11.27
N GLU A 128 -27.69 -25.31 -11.44
CA GLU A 128 -28.70 -25.75 -12.40
C GLU A 128 -30.00 -24.98 -12.10
N PRO A 129 -30.64 -24.42 -13.14
CA PRO A 129 -31.93 -23.79 -12.96
C PRO A 129 -32.83 -24.80 -12.28
N VAL A 130 -33.31 -24.45 -11.09
CA VAL A 130 -34.32 -25.24 -10.38
C VAL A 130 -35.49 -25.39 -11.35
N THR A 131 -35.63 -26.56 -11.94
CA THR A 131 -36.81 -26.89 -12.70
C THR A 131 -37.96 -26.73 -11.73
N PRO A 132 -38.97 -25.88 -12.02
CA PRO A 132 -40.13 -25.80 -11.16
C PRO A 132 -40.68 -27.20 -11.04
N ALA A 133 -40.82 -27.67 -9.79
CA ALA A 133 -41.46 -28.96 -9.52
C ALA A 133 -42.76 -28.97 -10.29
N SER A 134 -42.89 -29.90 -11.23
CA SER A 134 -44.12 -30.16 -11.93
C SER A 134 -45.15 -30.43 -10.84
N ASP A 135 -46.12 -29.52 -10.69
CA ASP A 135 -47.25 -29.66 -9.80
C ASP A 135 -47.97 -30.96 -10.17
N ASN A 136 -47.65 -32.05 -9.51
CA ASN A 136 -48.41 -33.26 -9.56
C ASN A 136 -49.70 -33.04 -8.73
N TRP A 137 -50.57 -32.20 -9.30
CA TRP A 137 -51.93 -32.06 -8.87
C TRP A 137 -52.73 -33.30 -9.32
N SER A 138 -52.47 -34.45 -8.72
CA SER A 138 -53.39 -35.54 -8.77
C SER A 138 -54.52 -35.21 -7.80
N GLY A 139 -55.46 -34.40 -8.28
CA GLY A 139 -56.70 -34.09 -7.57
C GLY A 139 -57.54 -35.31 -7.47
N THR A 140 -57.44 -36.05 -6.38
CA THR A 140 -58.51 -36.90 -5.90
C THR A 140 -59.53 -36.02 -5.18
N ALA A 141 -60.49 -35.49 -5.97
CA ALA A 141 -61.70 -34.91 -5.42
C ALA A 141 -62.48 -36.01 -4.70
N GLN A 142 -62.46 -36.02 -3.38
CA GLN A 142 -63.39 -36.85 -2.59
C GLN A 142 -64.76 -36.18 -2.63
N PRO A 143 -65.80 -36.90 -2.99
CA PRO A 143 -67.18 -36.38 -2.90
C PRO A 143 -67.56 -36.19 -1.45
N ILE A 144 -67.98 -35.00 -1.07
CA ILE A 144 -68.54 -34.66 0.20
C ILE A 144 -69.96 -35.27 0.24
N ILE A 145 -70.10 -36.39 0.92
CA ILE A 145 -71.44 -36.94 1.23
C ILE A 145 -71.93 -36.16 2.43
N GLY A 146 -72.90 -35.26 2.22
CA GLY A 146 -73.63 -34.58 3.28
C GLY A 146 -74.56 -35.57 4.01
N PRO A 147 -74.78 -35.35 5.32
CA PRO A 147 -75.74 -36.19 6.05
C PRO A 147 -77.14 -35.86 5.59
N ALA A 148 -77.88 -36.90 5.21
CA ALA A 148 -79.35 -36.87 5.03
C ALA A 148 -79.99 -37.07 6.39
N GLY A 149 -80.92 -36.23 6.70
CA GLY A 149 -81.84 -36.39 7.87
C GLY A 149 -82.45 -35.10 8.32
#